data_bc4a7d87d0bfef9a181e5a2cebe3c3ff
#
_entry.id   bc4a7d87d0bfef9a181e5a2cebe3c3ff
#
_cell.length_a   1.000
_cell.length_b   1.000
_cell.length_c   1.000
_cell.angle_alpha   90.00
_cell.angle_beta   90.00
_cell.angle_gamma   90.00
#
_symmetry.space_group_name_H-M   'P 1'
#
loop_
_entity.id
_entity.type
_entity.pdbx_description
1 polymer ?
#
loop_
_entity_poly.entity_id
_entity_poly.type
_entity_poly.pdbx_seq_one_letter_code
_entity_poly.pdbx_strand_id
1 'polypeptide(L)'
;MEKFRLIPLLTAAVMGCTALLAGCGKGSDSSSSKAEEGAKTSDDGSINKDLTSTELARLLGNGTNLGNTMEAYGHKSYSADTDPESFETFWGQPVTTEEMIKGMKASGFDSLRVPVAWTNAMEYEKGDYTINEAYLDRVEEIINYALDNDMYVIINDHWDGSWWGMFGFRAERR
;
A
#
# COMPACT_ATOMS: atom_id res chain seq x y z
N MET A 1 32.14 34.54 28.44
CA MET A 1 31.12 34.82 29.50
C MET A 1 29.92 35.40 28.83
N GLU A 2 28.93 34.58 28.52
CA GLU A 2 27.59 35.07 28.17
C GLU A 2 26.51 34.07 28.65
N LYS A 3 25.45 34.66 29.12
CA LYS A 3 24.52 34.12 30.12
C LYS A 3 23.44 33.25 29.48
N PHE A 4 23.30 32.03 29.99
CA PHE A 4 22.11 31.20 29.78
C PHE A 4 20.89 31.89 30.43
N ARG A 5 19.84 32.16 29.65
CA ARG A 5 18.50 32.56 30.15
C ARG A 5 17.60 31.32 30.20
N LEU A 6 17.23 30.93 31.40
CA LEU A 6 16.16 29.99 31.68
C LEU A 6 14.80 30.61 31.34
N ILE A 7 13.99 29.88 30.57
CA ILE A 7 12.57 30.22 30.36
C ILE A 7 11.77 29.34 31.31
N PRO A 8 10.86 29.95 32.10
CA PRO A 8 10.06 29.19 33.05
C PRO A 8 8.90 28.45 32.39
N LEU A 9 8.70 27.23 32.85
CA LEU A 9 7.61 26.34 32.51
C LEU A 9 6.29 26.87 33.06
N LEU A 10 5.33 27.15 32.20
CA LEU A 10 3.98 27.59 32.61
C LEU A 10 3.08 26.33 32.72
N THR A 11 2.79 25.94 33.95
CA THR A 11 1.79 24.90 34.25
C THR A 11 0.39 25.51 34.22
N ALA A 12 -0.43 25.11 33.27
CA ALA A 12 -1.85 25.43 33.24
C ALA A 12 -2.65 24.31 33.91
N ALA A 13 -3.26 24.64 35.05
CA ALA A 13 -4.22 23.77 35.70
C ALA A 13 -5.60 23.93 35.04
N VAL A 14 -6.16 22.80 34.56
CA VAL A 14 -7.54 22.75 34.07
C VAL A 14 -8.45 22.30 35.21
N MET A 15 -9.30 23.22 35.67
CA MET A 15 -10.38 22.92 36.60
C MET A 15 -11.51 22.16 35.90
N GLY A 16 -11.93 21.06 36.50
CA GLY A 16 -13.11 20.32 36.07
C GLY A 16 -14.39 21.05 36.48
N CYS A 17 -15.35 21.07 35.56
CA CYS A 17 -16.76 21.36 35.85
C CYS A 17 -17.57 20.08 35.63
N THR A 18 -18.00 19.48 36.73
CA THR A 18 -19.05 18.45 36.75
C THR A 18 -20.40 19.12 36.70
N ALA A 19 -21.19 18.90 35.67
CA ALA A 19 -22.60 19.19 35.63
C ALA A 19 -23.40 17.87 35.51
N LEU A 20 -24.06 17.53 36.60
CA LEU A 20 -25.08 16.46 36.67
C LEU A 20 -26.40 17.04 36.10
N LEU A 21 -26.90 16.43 35.03
CA LEU A 21 -28.30 16.56 34.62
C LEU A 21 -28.89 15.17 34.43
N ALA A 22 -29.74 14.80 35.38
CA ALA A 22 -30.61 13.66 35.29
C ALA A 22 -31.78 13.97 34.35
N GLY A 23 -32.01 13.15 33.33
CA GLY A 23 -33.17 13.19 32.47
C GLY A 23 -33.55 11.76 32.06
N CYS A 24 -34.66 11.27 32.61
CA CYS A 24 -35.29 10.01 32.21
C CYS A 24 -35.89 10.14 30.83
N GLY A 25 -35.57 9.21 29.94
CA GLY A 25 -36.26 8.99 28.67
C GLY A 25 -35.98 7.55 28.19
N LYS A 26 -36.98 6.69 28.29
CA LYS A 26 -36.96 5.36 27.69
C LYS A 26 -36.99 5.46 26.18
N GLY A 27 -36.07 4.79 25.52
CA GLY A 27 -36.07 4.55 24.09
C GLY A 27 -34.92 3.60 23.78
N SER A 28 -35.23 2.31 23.62
CA SER A 28 -34.35 1.27 23.14
C SER A 28 -33.94 1.56 21.71
N ASP A 29 -32.65 1.61 21.45
CA ASP A 29 -32.00 0.93 20.31
C ASP A 29 -30.48 1.09 20.48
N SER A 30 -29.88 0.03 21.03
CA SER A 30 -28.44 -0.13 21.09
C SER A 30 -27.95 -0.68 19.75
N SER A 31 -27.64 0.18 18.80
CA SER A 31 -26.74 -0.21 17.72
C SER A 31 -25.30 -0.03 18.21
N SER A 32 -24.77 -1.08 18.82
CA SER A 32 -23.34 -1.21 18.97
C SER A 32 -22.75 -1.34 17.56
N SER A 33 -22.08 -0.30 17.09
CA SER A 33 -21.19 -0.40 15.95
C SER A 33 -20.05 -1.37 16.32
N LYS A 34 -20.23 -2.66 16.00
CA LYS A 34 -19.10 -3.57 15.87
C LYS A 34 -18.22 -2.97 14.78
N ALA A 35 -16.97 -2.68 15.11
CA ALA A 35 -15.94 -2.54 14.10
C ALA A 35 -15.99 -3.85 13.29
N GLU A 36 -16.36 -3.75 12.03
CA GLU A 36 -16.35 -4.90 11.13
C GLU A 36 -14.89 -5.29 10.95
N GLU A 37 -14.58 -6.48 11.41
CA GLU A 37 -13.31 -7.15 11.20
C GLU A 37 -13.11 -7.26 9.69
N GLY A 38 -12.03 -6.63 9.17
CA GLY A 38 -11.78 -6.57 7.74
C GLY A 38 -11.83 -7.96 7.11
N ALA A 39 -12.47 -8.05 5.95
CA ALA A 39 -12.60 -9.30 5.22
C ALA A 39 -11.21 -9.82 4.84
N LYS A 40 -10.70 -10.78 5.59
CA LYS A 40 -9.48 -11.52 5.21
C LYS A 40 -9.81 -12.31 3.95
N THR A 41 -9.05 -12.11 2.89
CA THR A 41 -9.08 -13.01 1.73
C THR A 41 -8.70 -14.41 2.20
N SER A 42 -9.44 -15.41 1.77
CA SER A 42 -9.06 -16.80 2.04
C SER A 42 -7.76 -17.10 1.27
N ASP A 43 -6.81 -17.78 1.89
CA ASP A 43 -5.52 -18.21 1.30
C ASP A 43 -5.67 -19.14 0.07
N ASP A 44 -6.90 -19.48 -0.30
CA ASP A 44 -7.21 -20.36 -1.43
C ASP A 44 -7.36 -19.62 -2.78
N GLY A 45 -7.05 -18.30 -2.81
CA GLY A 45 -7.20 -17.46 -4.00
C GLY A 45 -8.66 -17.23 -4.42
N SER A 46 -9.64 -17.59 -3.59
CA SER A 46 -11.03 -17.36 -3.90
C SER A 46 -11.40 -15.88 -3.75
N ILE A 47 -12.15 -15.39 -4.73
CA ILE A 47 -12.72 -14.04 -4.65
C ILE A 47 -13.79 -14.02 -3.56
N ASN A 48 -13.66 -13.10 -2.59
CA ASN A 48 -14.74 -12.87 -1.62
C ASN A 48 -15.97 -12.33 -2.34
N LYS A 49 -16.98 -13.19 -2.49
CA LYS A 49 -18.24 -12.87 -3.19
C LYS A 49 -19.29 -12.25 -2.28
N ASP A 50 -19.01 -12.15 -0.99
CA ASP A 50 -19.94 -11.65 0.02
C ASP A 50 -19.94 -10.12 0.11
N LEU A 51 -18.93 -9.46 -0.50
CA LEU A 51 -18.83 -8.02 -0.58
C LEU A 51 -19.28 -7.50 -1.94
N THR A 52 -20.12 -6.48 -1.93
CA THR A 52 -20.38 -5.70 -3.15
C THR A 52 -19.20 -4.80 -3.48
N SER A 53 -19.06 -4.40 -4.75
CA SER A 53 -17.99 -3.46 -5.17
C SER A 53 -18.02 -2.14 -4.39
N THR A 54 -19.20 -1.69 -3.98
CA THR A 54 -19.37 -0.45 -3.19
C THR A 54 -18.88 -0.64 -1.76
N GLU A 55 -19.12 -1.79 -1.15
CA GLU A 55 -18.61 -2.13 0.18
C GLU A 55 -17.10 -2.25 0.16
N LEU A 56 -16.55 -2.97 -0.82
CA LEU A 56 -15.10 -3.06 -0.99
C LEU A 56 -14.45 -1.68 -1.17
N ALA A 57 -15.05 -0.82 -2.02
CA ALA A 57 -14.52 0.53 -2.23
C ALA A 57 -14.51 1.38 -0.94
N ARG A 58 -15.47 1.18 -0.04
CA ARG A 58 -15.47 1.84 1.27
C ARG A 58 -14.40 1.30 2.20
N LEU A 59 -14.17 -0.02 2.17
CA LEU A 59 -13.14 -0.68 2.97
C LEU A 59 -11.72 -0.29 2.55
N LEU A 60 -11.51 0.01 1.26
CA LEU A 60 -10.21 0.53 0.77
C LEU A 60 -9.82 1.87 1.43
N GLY A 61 -10.77 2.62 1.97
CA GLY A 61 -10.55 3.82 2.76
C GLY A 61 -9.61 4.84 2.11
N ASN A 62 -8.68 5.35 2.88
CA ASN A 62 -7.64 6.26 2.40
C ASN A 62 -6.48 5.45 1.80
N GLY A 63 -6.22 5.62 0.51
CA GLY A 63 -5.15 4.92 -0.19
C GLY A 63 -3.89 5.75 -0.38
N THR A 64 -2.75 5.05 -0.44
CA THR A 64 -1.48 5.63 -0.88
C THR A 64 -0.81 4.73 -1.91
N ASN A 65 0.16 5.26 -2.67
CA ASN A 65 0.95 4.48 -3.61
C ASN A 65 2.37 4.25 -3.05
N LEU A 66 2.88 3.05 -3.24
CA LEU A 66 4.31 2.76 -3.15
C LEU A 66 4.94 3.08 -4.52
N GLY A 67 5.02 4.37 -4.84
CA GLY A 67 5.42 4.83 -6.16
C GLY A 67 6.93 4.95 -6.34
N ASN A 68 7.37 4.81 -7.59
CA ASN A 68 8.78 4.86 -8.02
C ASN A 68 9.66 3.75 -7.43
N THR A 69 9.08 2.59 -7.15
CA THR A 69 9.73 1.41 -6.59
C THR A 69 9.73 0.27 -7.62
N MET A 70 8.80 -0.68 -7.50
CA MET A 70 8.74 -1.87 -8.38
C MET A 70 8.34 -1.54 -9.83
N GLU A 71 7.81 -0.35 -10.10
CA GLU A 71 7.56 0.12 -11.46
C GLU A 71 8.75 0.88 -12.09
N ALA A 72 9.86 1.05 -11.36
CA ALA A 72 11.04 1.71 -11.91
C ALA A 72 11.69 0.86 -13.00
N TYR A 73 11.89 1.43 -14.19
CA TYR A 73 12.40 0.73 -15.37
C TYR A 73 13.37 1.62 -16.16
N GLY A 74 14.02 1.04 -17.15
CA GLY A 74 14.83 1.77 -18.13
C GLY A 74 16.31 1.88 -17.79
N HIS A 75 16.82 1.17 -16.82
CA HIS A 75 18.25 1.10 -16.54
C HIS A 75 18.94 0.22 -17.58
N LYS A 76 19.93 0.77 -18.29
CA LYS A 76 20.55 0.11 -19.47
C LYS A 76 21.34 -1.16 -19.15
N SER A 77 21.75 -1.35 -17.89
CA SER A 77 22.56 -2.49 -17.46
C SER A 77 21.76 -3.52 -16.67
N TYR A 78 20.46 -3.30 -16.47
CA TYR A 78 19.61 -4.25 -15.76
C TYR A 78 19.06 -5.31 -16.73
N SER A 79 18.86 -6.50 -16.21
CA SER A 79 18.30 -7.66 -16.90
C SER A 79 17.26 -8.33 -16.00
N ALA A 80 16.61 -9.36 -16.50
CA ALA A 80 15.65 -10.16 -15.73
C ALA A 80 16.26 -10.77 -14.45
N ASP A 81 17.56 -10.99 -14.42
CA ASP A 81 18.28 -11.55 -13.26
C ASP A 81 18.86 -10.48 -12.32
N THR A 82 18.55 -9.21 -12.54
CA THR A 82 18.99 -8.14 -11.65
C THR A 82 18.28 -8.25 -10.31
N ASP A 83 19.04 -8.00 -9.23
CA ASP A 83 18.51 -7.98 -7.87
C ASP A 83 17.29 -7.03 -7.78
N PRO A 84 16.13 -7.50 -7.28
CA PRO A 84 14.92 -6.71 -7.19
C PRO A 84 15.06 -5.38 -6.43
N GLU A 85 15.87 -5.32 -5.36
CA GLU A 85 16.15 -4.08 -4.63
C GLU A 85 16.84 -3.01 -5.48
N SER A 86 17.56 -3.43 -6.53
CA SER A 86 18.15 -2.51 -7.49
C SER A 86 17.08 -1.76 -8.28
N PHE A 87 15.96 -2.40 -8.62
CA PHE A 87 14.83 -1.72 -9.25
C PHE A 87 14.14 -0.76 -8.29
N GLU A 88 13.90 -1.16 -7.04
CA GLU A 88 13.28 -0.31 -6.02
C GLU A 88 14.01 1.02 -5.83
N THR A 89 15.34 0.98 -5.89
CA THR A 89 16.19 2.14 -5.62
C THR A 89 16.54 2.95 -6.86
N PHE A 90 16.26 2.43 -8.04
CA PHE A 90 16.69 3.03 -9.30
C PHE A 90 16.17 4.46 -9.52
N TRP A 91 14.94 4.76 -9.15
CA TRP A 91 14.36 6.10 -9.25
C TRP A 91 14.46 6.90 -7.94
N GLY A 92 15.40 6.52 -7.06
CA GLY A 92 15.76 7.28 -5.87
C GLY A 92 14.89 7.01 -4.64
N GLN A 93 14.11 5.96 -4.66
CA GLN A 93 13.41 5.49 -3.46
C GLN A 93 14.35 4.63 -2.59
N PRO A 94 14.13 4.55 -1.29
CA PRO A 94 14.80 3.56 -0.45
C PRO A 94 14.23 2.16 -0.72
N VAL A 95 14.97 1.12 -0.31
CA VAL A 95 14.42 -0.23 -0.22
C VAL A 95 13.22 -0.23 0.72
N THR A 96 12.11 -0.83 0.28
CA THR A 96 10.87 -0.88 1.06
C THR A 96 11.02 -1.80 2.26
N THR A 97 10.66 -1.32 3.44
CA THR A 97 10.68 -2.09 4.67
C THR A 97 9.29 -2.18 5.31
N GLU A 98 9.11 -3.19 6.16
CA GLU A 98 7.87 -3.34 6.91
C GLU A 98 7.58 -2.12 7.80
N GLU A 99 8.61 -1.50 8.40
CA GLU A 99 8.50 -0.31 9.23
C GLU A 99 7.96 0.89 8.44
N MET A 100 8.32 1.02 7.17
CA MET A 100 7.76 2.08 6.30
C MET A 100 6.25 1.86 6.11
N ILE A 101 5.84 0.63 5.84
CA ILE A 101 4.42 0.28 5.66
C ILE A 101 3.64 0.47 6.97
N LYS A 102 4.19 0.05 8.11
CA LYS A 102 3.63 0.35 9.45
C LYS A 102 3.46 1.85 9.67
N GLY A 103 4.44 2.66 9.25
CA GLY A 103 4.35 4.11 9.31
C GLY A 103 3.23 4.69 8.45
N MET A 104 3.00 4.14 7.25
CA MET A 104 1.86 4.51 6.40
C MET A 104 0.53 4.17 7.08
N LYS A 105 0.38 2.95 7.62
CA LYS A 105 -0.83 2.58 8.38
C LYS A 105 -1.06 3.47 9.57
N ALA A 106 -0.04 3.75 10.37
CA ALA A 106 -0.12 4.64 11.53
C ALA A 106 -0.49 6.09 11.14
N SER A 107 -0.20 6.48 9.90
CA SER A 107 -0.57 7.80 9.35
C SER A 107 -2.01 7.85 8.82
N GLY A 108 -2.77 6.76 8.93
CA GLY A 108 -4.19 6.71 8.59
C GLY A 108 -4.48 6.24 7.16
N PHE A 109 -3.53 5.55 6.51
CA PHE A 109 -3.79 4.89 5.24
C PHE A 109 -4.34 3.49 5.47
N ASP A 110 -5.39 3.13 4.73
CA ASP A 110 -6.09 1.85 4.82
C ASP A 110 -5.74 0.91 3.66
N SER A 111 -5.25 1.47 2.57
CA SER A 111 -4.85 0.69 1.39
C SER A 111 -3.55 1.18 0.77
N LEU A 112 -2.79 0.22 0.23
CA LEU A 112 -1.54 0.42 -0.48
C LEU A 112 -1.69 -0.02 -1.93
N ARG A 113 -1.38 0.85 -2.88
CA ARG A 113 -1.23 0.45 -4.28
C ARG A 113 0.25 0.21 -4.57
N VAL A 114 0.57 -0.99 -5.05
CA VAL A 114 1.90 -1.42 -5.47
C VAL A 114 1.92 -1.51 -7.00
N PRO A 115 2.41 -0.48 -7.70
CA PRO A 115 2.60 -0.54 -9.14
C PRO A 115 3.85 -1.38 -9.44
N VAL A 116 3.79 -2.21 -10.49
CA VAL A 116 4.88 -3.14 -10.84
C VAL A 116 5.13 -3.09 -12.35
N ALA A 117 6.39 -3.04 -12.74
CA ALA A 117 6.84 -3.19 -14.12
C ALA A 117 7.38 -4.63 -14.33
N TRP A 118 6.50 -5.53 -14.71
CA TRP A 118 6.80 -6.96 -14.82
C TRP A 118 7.85 -7.29 -15.88
N THR A 119 7.94 -6.46 -16.93
CA THR A 119 8.95 -6.64 -17.99
C THR A 119 10.38 -6.45 -17.51
N ASN A 120 10.60 -5.82 -16.36
CA ASN A 120 11.92 -5.77 -15.73
C ASN A 120 12.51 -7.16 -15.48
N ALA A 121 11.65 -8.11 -15.15
CA ALA A 121 12.03 -9.46 -14.74
C ALA A 121 11.73 -10.52 -15.80
N MET A 122 11.61 -10.11 -17.06
CA MET A 122 11.34 -11.01 -18.21
C MET A 122 12.33 -10.76 -19.34
N GLU A 123 12.67 -11.83 -20.07
CA GLU A 123 13.40 -11.75 -21.35
C GLU A 123 12.41 -11.67 -22.55
N TYR A 124 11.39 -10.80 -22.42
CA TYR A 124 10.27 -10.74 -23.38
C TYR A 124 10.70 -10.43 -24.81
N GLU A 125 11.80 -9.71 -25.02
CA GLU A 125 12.36 -9.46 -26.36
C GLU A 125 12.86 -10.75 -27.02
N LYS A 126 13.25 -11.75 -26.24
CA LYS A 126 13.63 -13.09 -26.70
C LYS A 126 12.42 -14.03 -26.81
N GLY A 127 11.24 -13.58 -26.44
CA GLY A 127 10.01 -14.38 -26.44
C GLY A 127 9.82 -15.22 -25.18
N ASP A 128 10.59 -14.97 -24.13
CA ASP A 128 10.39 -15.56 -22.81
C ASP A 128 9.63 -14.56 -21.91
N TYR A 129 8.44 -14.97 -21.52
CA TYR A 129 7.54 -14.19 -20.66
C TYR A 129 7.50 -14.71 -19.23
N THR A 130 8.46 -15.56 -18.87
CA THR A 130 8.60 -16.04 -17.50
C THR A 130 9.16 -14.93 -16.63
N ILE A 131 8.44 -14.59 -15.56
CA ILE A 131 8.91 -13.62 -14.59
C ILE A 131 9.93 -14.31 -13.67
N ASN A 132 11.05 -13.66 -13.41
CA ASN A 132 12.06 -14.13 -12.48
C ASN A 132 11.47 -14.32 -11.09
N GLU A 133 11.72 -15.48 -10.48
CA GLU A 133 11.14 -15.87 -9.19
C GLU A 133 11.54 -14.90 -8.07
N ALA A 134 12.81 -14.48 -8.01
CA ALA A 134 13.26 -13.52 -6.99
C ALA A 134 12.51 -12.18 -7.06
N TYR A 135 12.11 -11.75 -8.26
CA TYR A 135 11.30 -10.54 -8.42
C TYR A 135 9.87 -10.74 -7.95
N LEU A 136 9.26 -11.90 -8.23
CA LEU A 136 7.95 -12.28 -7.70
C LEU A 136 7.95 -12.33 -6.18
N ASP A 137 8.95 -13.02 -5.60
CA ASP A 137 9.12 -13.16 -4.15
C ASP A 137 9.22 -11.79 -3.47
N ARG A 138 9.98 -10.86 -4.08
CA ARG A 138 10.11 -9.51 -3.52
C ARG A 138 8.82 -8.70 -3.58
N VAL A 139 8.06 -8.80 -4.68
CA VAL A 139 6.75 -8.16 -4.79
C VAL A 139 5.78 -8.76 -3.75
N GLU A 140 5.79 -10.09 -3.57
CA GLU A 140 4.97 -10.77 -2.56
C GLU A 140 5.34 -10.34 -1.15
N GLU A 141 6.64 -10.22 -0.83
CA GLU A 141 7.12 -9.74 0.47
C GLU A 141 6.58 -8.34 0.78
N ILE A 142 6.64 -7.41 -0.18
CA ILE A 142 6.10 -6.05 -0.03
C ILE A 142 4.58 -6.09 0.19
N ILE A 143 3.87 -6.94 -0.54
CA ILE A 143 2.43 -7.15 -0.36
C ILE A 143 2.14 -7.64 1.06
N ASN A 144 2.90 -8.62 1.54
CA ASN A 144 2.73 -9.19 2.87
C ASN A 144 2.99 -8.15 3.97
N TYR A 145 3.95 -7.24 3.82
CA TYR A 145 4.11 -6.11 4.76
C TYR A 145 2.83 -5.30 4.94
N ALA A 146 2.07 -5.09 3.87
CA ALA A 146 0.81 -4.35 3.96
C ALA A 146 -0.32 -5.21 4.55
N LEU A 147 -0.44 -6.47 4.14
CA LEU A 147 -1.46 -7.39 4.65
C LEU A 147 -1.29 -7.66 6.14
N ASP A 148 -0.06 -7.87 6.61
CA ASP A 148 0.28 -8.10 8.03
C ASP A 148 0.03 -6.87 8.91
N ASN A 149 -0.13 -5.70 8.30
CA ASN A 149 -0.47 -4.46 8.96
C ASN A 149 -1.91 -4.01 8.70
N ASP A 150 -2.81 -4.94 8.41
CA ASP A 150 -4.25 -4.70 8.19
C ASP A 150 -4.52 -3.62 7.11
N MET A 151 -3.76 -3.63 6.02
CA MET A 151 -4.00 -2.79 4.86
C MET A 151 -4.53 -3.62 3.69
N TYR A 152 -5.41 -3.05 2.89
CA TYR A 152 -5.77 -3.61 1.59
C TYR A 152 -4.66 -3.33 0.58
N VAL A 153 -4.45 -4.26 -0.35
CA VAL A 153 -3.43 -4.10 -1.39
C VAL A 153 -4.08 -4.08 -2.78
N ILE A 154 -3.64 -3.14 -3.60
CA ILE A 154 -3.95 -3.08 -5.02
C ILE A 154 -2.64 -3.24 -5.78
N ILE A 155 -2.47 -4.39 -6.42
CA ILE A 155 -1.35 -4.60 -7.34
C ILE A 155 -1.82 -4.36 -8.77
N ASN A 156 -0.99 -3.71 -9.57
CA ASN A 156 -1.28 -3.52 -10.98
C ASN A 156 -0.03 -3.62 -11.84
N ASP A 157 -0.22 -4.09 -13.06
CA ASP A 157 0.73 -3.88 -14.13
C ASP A 157 0.73 -2.39 -14.48
N HIS A 158 1.89 -1.75 -14.29
CA HIS A 158 2.04 -0.31 -14.48
C HIS A 158 2.71 -0.01 -15.83
N TRP A 159 3.40 1.10 -15.95
CA TRP A 159 4.13 1.43 -17.17
C TRP A 159 5.31 0.46 -17.39
N ASP A 160 5.16 -0.43 -18.37
CA ASP A 160 6.14 -1.43 -18.74
C ASP A 160 6.89 -1.06 -20.03
N GLY A 161 7.37 0.17 -20.10
CA GLY A 161 8.12 0.67 -21.24
C GLY A 161 7.33 0.61 -22.55
N SER A 162 7.91 0.00 -23.57
CA SER A 162 7.28 -0.17 -24.88
C SER A 162 6.42 -1.43 -25.01
N TRP A 163 6.35 -2.28 -23.99
CA TRP A 163 5.63 -3.55 -24.05
C TRP A 163 4.13 -3.35 -24.33
N TRP A 164 3.49 -2.38 -23.70
CA TRP A 164 2.11 -1.99 -23.98
C TRP A 164 1.86 -1.60 -25.43
N GLY A 165 2.83 -0.96 -26.08
CA GLY A 165 2.75 -0.58 -27.50
C GLY A 165 2.72 -1.79 -28.45
N MET A 166 3.15 -2.96 -27.98
CA MET A 166 3.14 -4.18 -28.80
C MET A 166 1.73 -4.68 -29.10
N PHE A 167 0.77 -4.41 -28.26
CA PHE A 167 -0.63 -4.81 -28.47
C PHE A 167 -1.34 -3.98 -29.55
N GLY A 168 -0.99 -2.70 -29.72
CA GLY A 168 -1.57 -1.83 -30.74
C GLY A 168 -1.10 -2.14 -32.17
N PHE A 169 0.18 -2.45 -32.35
CA PHE A 169 0.77 -2.63 -33.67
C PHE A 169 0.39 -3.93 -34.40
N ARG A 170 -0.06 -4.95 -33.69
CA ARG A 170 -0.48 -6.22 -34.32
C ARG A 170 -1.88 -6.18 -34.92
N ALA A 171 -2.74 -5.29 -34.48
CA ALA A 171 -4.09 -5.13 -35.03
C ALA A 171 -4.09 -4.51 -36.44
N GLU A 172 -3.08 -3.70 -36.79
CA GLU A 172 -2.98 -3.01 -38.06
C GLU A 172 -2.28 -3.81 -39.16
N ARG A 173 -1.70 -4.99 -38.84
CA ARG A 173 -0.96 -5.84 -39.80
C ARG A 173 -1.69 -7.10 -40.24
N ARG A 174 -3.01 -7.19 -40.05
CA ARG A 174 -3.82 -8.30 -40.56
C ARG A 174 -4.77 -7.85 -41.66
#